data_870c03e501b94f349612831147ee6ca9
#
_entry.id   870c03e501b94f349612831147ee6ca9
#
_cell.length_a   1.000
_cell.length_b   1.000
_cell.length_c   1.000
_cell.angle_alpha   90.00
_cell.angle_beta   90.00
_cell.angle_gamma   90.00
#
_symmetry.space_group_name_H-M   'P 1'
#
loop_
_entity.id
_entity.type
_entity.pdbx_description
1 polymer ?
#
loop_
_entity_poly.entity_id
_entity_poly.type
_entity_poly.pdbx_seq_one_letter_code
_entity_poly.pdbx_strand_id
1 'polypeptide(L)'
;MIGQDVSILEKEFGTPVRKDESLYGYQWYIYNQDYKRYLQVGVANNKVVTIFAIGENLDVAPFEIGQPVEEIFNTQYIDTNINLDWEGTTYRFELNDTDLNLRPMVQLGDIYVQLYIDKFTGNLSSVRFLDAETLIKQRPYELVYQGELVEEPALSDETWRSIEIGTEQEIFDITNVLRQRHKLKPLRWDELTAEVAYGHSKDMSENNDFSHTSKKFGDLTERLQTAKVAYQEAGENIAANYTDGPAVVEGWLNSQSHRDSLLNKDFSHIGIGVFQKYYTQNFIKKVE
;
A
#
# COMPACT_ATOMS: atom_id res chain seq x y z
N MET A 1 8.93 -16.82 8.13
CA MET A 1 8.41 -15.95 9.25
C MET A 1 6.89 -16.00 9.36
N ILE A 2 6.13 -16.11 8.26
CA ILE A 2 4.66 -16.31 8.30
C ILE A 2 4.31 -17.49 9.21
N GLY A 3 3.29 -17.33 10.05
CA GLY A 3 2.83 -18.32 11.05
C GLY A 3 3.64 -18.37 12.35
N GLN A 4 4.79 -17.70 12.42
CA GLN A 4 5.63 -17.68 13.61
C GLN A 4 5.11 -16.69 14.66
N ASP A 5 5.49 -16.94 15.92
CA ASP A 5 5.17 -16.06 17.04
C ASP A 5 5.85 -14.69 16.90
N VAL A 6 5.16 -13.63 17.32
CA VAL A 6 5.64 -12.25 17.22
C VAL A 6 6.95 -12.00 18.00
N SER A 7 7.23 -12.80 19.03
CA SER A 7 8.48 -12.70 19.78
C SER A 7 9.73 -13.03 18.94
N ILE A 8 9.57 -13.85 17.90
CA ILE A 8 10.65 -14.15 16.94
C ILE A 8 10.91 -12.94 16.07
N LEU A 9 9.85 -12.26 15.60
CA LEU A 9 9.94 -11.02 14.85
C LEU A 9 10.66 -9.92 15.68
N GLU A 10 10.23 -9.72 16.92
CA GLU A 10 10.81 -8.69 17.80
C GLU A 10 12.27 -9.00 18.18
N LYS A 11 12.64 -10.28 18.26
CA LYS A 11 14.04 -10.69 18.46
C LYS A 11 14.93 -10.36 17.26
N GLU A 12 14.39 -10.46 16.04
CA GLU A 12 15.14 -10.23 14.80
C GLU A 12 15.20 -8.75 14.39
N PHE A 13 14.08 -8.06 14.48
CA PHE A 13 13.94 -6.66 14.01
C PHE A 13 13.85 -5.64 15.14
N GLY A 14 13.73 -6.06 16.39
CA GLY A 14 13.52 -5.18 17.53
C GLY A 14 12.07 -4.73 17.68
N THR A 15 11.88 -3.66 18.47
CA THR A 15 10.56 -3.07 18.68
C THR A 15 10.14 -2.25 17.44
N PRO A 16 8.91 -2.43 16.93
CA PRO A 16 8.42 -1.61 15.82
C PRO A 16 8.34 -0.14 16.23
N VAL A 17 8.55 0.77 15.28
CA VAL A 17 8.45 2.22 15.53
C VAL A 17 7.01 2.62 15.83
N ARG A 18 6.07 1.94 15.20
CA ARG A 18 4.65 2.22 15.34
C ARG A 18 3.85 0.94 15.05
N LYS A 19 2.61 0.88 15.57
CA LYS A 19 1.66 -0.18 15.28
C LYS A 19 0.38 0.47 14.73
N ASP A 20 0.02 0.10 13.51
CA ASP A 20 -1.12 0.66 12.81
C ASP A 20 -2.23 -0.38 12.69
N GLU A 21 -3.49 0.01 12.88
CA GLU A 21 -4.63 -0.89 12.68
C GLU A 21 -4.83 -1.18 11.20
N SER A 22 -5.31 -2.40 10.87
CA SER A 22 -5.68 -2.77 9.51
C SER A 22 -7.18 -3.05 9.39
N LEU A 23 -7.67 -2.98 8.15
CA LEU A 23 -9.04 -3.35 7.80
C LEU A 23 -9.32 -4.86 7.98
N TYR A 24 -8.28 -5.69 8.09
CA TYR A 24 -8.35 -7.15 7.99
C TYR A 24 -8.16 -7.90 9.32
N GLY A 25 -8.21 -7.16 10.45
CA GLY A 25 -8.14 -7.74 11.79
C GLY A 25 -6.74 -8.14 12.26
N TYR A 26 -5.71 -7.62 11.64
CA TYR A 26 -4.33 -7.67 12.14
C TYR A 26 -3.81 -6.25 12.36
N GLN A 27 -2.75 -6.09 13.15
CA GLN A 27 -2.01 -4.85 13.29
C GLN A 27 -0.74 -4.89 12.45
N TRP A 28 -0.45 -3.83 11.74
CA TRP A 28 0.83 -3.60 11.09
C TRP A 28 1.88 -3.17 12.12
N TYR A 29 2.97 -3.92 12.25
CA TYR A 29 4.17 -3.55 12.97
C TYR A 29 5.14 -2.91 11.99
N ILE A 30 5.41 -1.61 12.14
CA ILE A 30 6.16 -0.80 11.18
C ILE A 30 7.62 -0.67 11.58
N TYR A 31 8.53 -1.00 10.67
CA TYR A 31 9.97 -0.88 10.82
C TYR A 31 10.50 0.07 9.75
N ASN A 32 10.58 1.37 10.07
CA ASN A 32 10.96 2.45 9.15
C ASN A 32 12.17 3.28 9.61
N GLN A 33 12.97 2.76 10.57
CA GLN A 33 14.19 3.44 11.04
C GLN A 33 15.21 3.65 9.90
N ASP A 34 15.24 2.73 8.93
CA ASP A 34 16.04 2.81 7.72
C ASP A 34 15.17 2.43 6.52
N TYR A 35 14.93 3.36 5.61
CA TYR A 35 14.12 3.11 4.42
C TYR A 35 14.71 2.03 3.50
N LYS A 36 16.01 1.77 3.55
CA LYS A 36 16.62 0.63 2.83
C LYS A 36 16.24 -0.73 3.45
N ARG A 37 15.70 -0.71 4.63
CA ARG A 37 15.21 -1.89 5.37
C ARG A 37 13.75 -1.75 5.76
N TYR A 38 12.98 -0.93 5.04
CA TYR A 38 11.56 -0.72 5.33
C TYR A 38 10.76 -2.01 5.22
N LEU A 39 10.05 -2.33 6.28
CA LEU A 39 9.28 -3.55 6.46
C LEU A 39 7.99 -3.24 7.23
N GLN A 40 6.86 -3.78 6.76
CA GLN A 40 5.60 -3.85 7.51
C GLN A 40 5.26 -5.31 7.79
N VAL A 41 4.96 -5.66 9.02
CA VAL A 41 4.59 -7.03 9.41
C VAL A 41 3.21 -7.03 10.05
N GLY A 42 2.25 -7.69 9.41
CA GLY A 42 0.91 -7.87 9.95
C GLY A 42 0.89 -8.97 10.99
N VAL A 43 0.41 -8.65 12.18
CA VAL A 43 0.35 -9.54 13.34
C VAL A 43 -1.10 -9.68 13.81
N ALA A 44 -1.60 -10.91 13.86
CA ALA A 44 -2.89 -11.28 14.44
C ALA A 44 -2.68 -12.42 15.44
N ASN A 45 -3.36 -12.37 16.57
CA ASN A 45 -3.29 -13.42 17.61
C ASN A 45 -1.84 -13.83 17.97
N ASN A 46 -0.94 -12.84 18.10
CA ASN A 46 0.49 -13.01 18.35
C ASN A 46 1.26 -13.78 17.26
N LYS A 47 0.70 -13.92 16.07
CA LYS A 47 1.36 -14.56 14.93
C LYS A 47 1.52 -13.62 13.76
N VAL A 48 2.60 -13.79 13.03
CA VAL A 48 2.83 -13.09 11.76
C VAL A 48 1.94 -13.70 10.69
N VAL A 49 1.03 -12.91 10.12
CA VAL A 49 0.06 -13.34 9.10
C VAL A 49 0.34 -12.76 7.71
N THR A 50 1.02 -11.61 7.66
CA THR A 50 1.44 -11.01 6.40
C THR A 50 2.72 -10.19 6.60
N ILE A 51 3.49 -10.03 5.52
CA ILE A 51 4.71 -9.21 5.50
C ILE A 51 4.72 -8.43 4.18
N PHE A 52 4.83 -7.12 4.24
CA PHE A 52 5.13 -6.28 3.09
C PHE A 52 6.56 -5.77 3.19
N ALA A 53 7.40 -6.10 2.23
CA ALA A 53 8.82 -5.76 2.20
C ALA A 53 9.16 -4.97 0.92
N ILE A 54 9.69 -3.77 1.10
CA ILE A 54 10.09 -2.86 0.00
C ILE A 54 11.53 -2.36 0.14
N GLY A 55 12.12 -2.47 1.33
CA GLY A 55 13.52 -2.06 1.55
C GLY A 55 14.52 -2.89 0.75
N GLU A 56 15.42 -2.23 0.02
CA GLU A 56 16.41 -2.88 -0.88
C GLU A 56 17.40 -3.81 -0.16
N ASN A 57 17.59 -3.66 1.16
CA ASN A 57 18.53 -4.43 1.98
C ASN A 57 17.83 -5.51 2.84
N LEU A 58 16.60 -5.89 2.49
CA LEU A 58 15.90 -6.99 3.14
C LEU A 58 16.18 -8.32 2.43
N ASP A 59 16.28 -9.39 3.23
CA ASP A 59 16.25 -10.75 2.70
C ASP A 59 14.80 -11.17 2.46
N VAL A 60 14.41 -11.28 1.22
CA VAL A 60 13.07 -11.68 0.77
C VAL A 60 13.12 -12.96 -0.07
N ALA A 61 14.13 -13.81 0.16
CA ALA A 61 14.31 -15.04 -0.59
C ALA A 61 12.99 -15.85 -0.76
N PRO A 62 12.76 -16.44 -1.95
CA PRO A 62 13.70 -16.63 -3.06
C PRO A 62 13.80 -15.45 -4.03
N PHE A 63 13.25 -14.29 -3.67
CA PHE A 63 13.25 -13.06 -4.48
C PHE A 63 14.31 -12.08 -3.96
N GLU A 64 14.59 -11.04 -4.77
CA GLU A 64 15.44 -9.91 -4.40
C GLU A 64 14.77 -8.61 -4.87
N ILE A 65 14.63 -7.61 -3.98
CA ILE A 65 14.06 -6.31 -4.35
C ILE A 65 14.98 -5.65 -5.39
N GLY A 66 14.38 -5.26 -6.52
CA GLY A 66 15.13 -4.69 -7.65
C GLY A 66 15.59 -5.70 -8.71
N GLN A 67 15.41 -7.03 -8.48
CA GLN A 67 15.73 -8.02 -9.50
C GLN A 67 14.86 -7.88 -10.76
N PRO A 68 15.40 -8.19 -11.96
CA PRO A 68 14.62 -8.19 -13.19
C PRO A 68 13.45 -9.17 -13.12
N VAL A 69 12.28 -8.76 -13.55
CA VAL A 69 11.07 -9.61 -13.56
C VAL A 69 11.21 -10.84 -14.45
N GLU A 70 12.00 -10.73 -15.52
CA GLU A 70 12.29 -11.85 -16.43
C GLU A 70 12.97 -13.02 -15.70
N GLU A 71 13.85 -12.75 -14.74
CA GLU A 71 14.49 -13.78 -13.92
C GLU A 71 13.48 -14.50 -13.02
N ILE A 72 12.47 -13.77 -12.51
CA ILE A 72 11.38 -14.34 -11.73
C ILE A 72 10.56 -15.29 -12.59
N PHE A 73 10.12 -14.86 -13.76
CA PHE A 73 9.30 -15.66 -14.68
C PHE A 73 10.04 -16.90 -15.21
N ASN A 74 11.37 -16.85 -15.28
CA ASN A 74 12.19 -18.01 -15.69
C ASN A 74 12.37 -19.03 -14.57
N THR A 75 12.20 -18.66 -13.30
CA THR A 75 12.50 -19.50 -12.14
C THR A 75 11.27 -19.88 -11.30
N GLN A 76 10.18 -19.12 -11.41
CA GLN A 76 8.96 -19.32 -10.65
C GLN A 76 7.80 -19.71 -11.57
N TYR A 77 7.00 -20.65 -11.11
CA TYR A 77 5.72 -20.95 -11.76
C TYR A 77 4.66 -19.93 -11.30
N ILE A 78 4.07 -19.24 -12.24
CA ILE A 78 2.99 -18.27 -12.00
C ILE A 78 1.74 -18.79 -12.68
N ASP A 79 0.70 -19.04 -11.88
CA ASP A 79 -0.60 -19.49 -12.37
C ASP A 79 -1.55 -18.31 -12.53
N THR A 80 -2.49 -18.43 -13.46
CA THR A 80 -3.60 -17.49 -13.59
C THR A 80 -4.70 -17.71 -12.56
N ASN A 81 -4.69 -18.88 -11.91
CA ASN A 81 -5.66 -19.27 -10.91
C ASN A 81 -4.96 -19.76 -9.64
N ILE A 82 -5.23 -19.12 -8.53
CA ILE A 82 -4.75 -19.55 -7.22
C ILE A 82 -5.89 -20.24 -6.49
N ASN A 83 -5.79 -21.55 -6.33
CA ASN A 83 -6.82 -22.35 -5.66
C ASN A 83 -6.39 -22.66 -4.23
N LEU A 84 -7.30 -22.53 -3.29
CA LEU A 84 -7.07 -22.90 -1.90
C LEU A 84 -8.39 -23.32 -1.21
N ASP A 85 -8.27 -24.22 -0.24
CA ASP A 85 -9.35 -24.63 0.63
C ASP A 85 -9.11 -24.06 2.03
N TRP A 86 -10.14 -23.41 2.61
CA TRP A 86 -10.09 -22.84 3.94
C TRP A 86 -11.44 -23.03 4.66
N GLU A 87 -11.41 -23.63 5.84
CA GLU A 87 -12.60 -23.86 6.71
C GLU A 87 -13.81 -24.45 5.97
N GLY A 88 -13.56 -25.38 5.05
CA GLY A 88 -14.63 -26.08 4.29
C GLY A 88 -15.16 -25.31 3.08
N THR A 89 -14.60 -24.14 2.78
CA THR A 89 -14.89 -23.36 1.57
C THR A 89 -13.71 -23.47 0.60
N THR A 90 -14.02 -23.72 -0.67
CA THR A 90 -13.04 -23.66 -1.76
C THR A 90 -13.03 -22.26 -2.36
N TYR A 91 -11.86 -21.67 -2.47
CA TYR A 91 -11.61 -20.35 -3.07
C TYR A 91 -10.72 -20.48 -4.30
N ARG A 92 -11.01 -19.67 -5.31
CA ARG A 92 -10.17 -19.51 -6.49
C ARG A 92 -10.01 -18.03 -6.81
N PHE A 93 -8.79 -17.53 -6.72
CA PHE A 93 -8.45 -16.19 -7.20
C PHE A 93 -8.05 -16.27 -8.66
N GLU A 94 -8.63 -15.40 -9.49
CA GLU A 94 -8.39 -15.32 -10.92
C GLU A 94 -7.59 -14.06 -11.23
N LEU A 95 -6.40 -14.23 -11.81
CA LEU A 95 -5.50 -13.15 -12.18
C LEU A 95 -5.70 -12.82 -13.66
N ASN A 96 -6.06 -11.59 -13.94
CA ASN A 96 -6.14 -11.06 -15.31
C ASN A 96 -4.75 -10.62 -15.82
N ASP A 97 -4.67 -10.21 -17.09
CA ASP A 97 -3.40 -9.80 -17.71
C ASP A 97 -2.72 -8.65 -16.96
N THR A 98 -3.47 -7.72 -16.39
CA THR A 98 -2.92 -6.62 -15.59
C THR A 98 -2.32 -7.14 -14.29
N ASP A 99 -3.00 -8.08 -13.62
CA ASP A 99 -2.50 -8.71 -12.42
C ASP A 99 -1.20 -9.49 -12.68
N LEU A 100 -1.16 -10.28 -13.76
CA LEU A 100 0.02 -11.06 -14.16
C LEU A 100 1.22 -10.15 -14.48
N ASN A 101 0.99 -8.97 -15.04
CA ASN A 101 2.07 -8.05 -15.43
C ASN A 101 2.53 -7.14 -14.29
N LEU A 102 1.66 -6.79 -13.34
CA LEU A 102 1.97 -5.77 -12.32
C LEU A 102 2.05 -6.32 -10.91
N ARG A 103 1.31 -7.39 -10.62
CA ARG A 103 1.22 -7.98 -9.28
C ARG A 103 0.93 -9.49 -9.31
N PRO A 104 1.75 -10.28 -10.04
CA PRO A 104 1.55 -11.74 -10.07
C PRO A 104 1.71 -12.34 -8.68
N MET A 105 1.16 -13.54 -8.49
CA MET A 105 1.26 -14.30 -7.25
C MET A 105 1.98 -15.61 -7.47
N VAL A 106 2.89 -15.93 -6.55
CA VAL A 106 3.60 -17.21 -6.48
C VAL A 106 3.19 -17.93 -5.20
N GLN A 107 2.91 -19.21 -5.28
CA GLN A 107 2.66 -20.04 -4.11
C GLN A 107 3.93 -20.79 -3.69
N LEU A 108 4.36 -20.59 -2.45
CA LEU A 108 5.52 -21.24 -1.84
C LEU A 108 5.04 -22.11 -0.66
N GLY A 109 4.64 -23.36 -0.95
CA GLY A 109 3.99 -24.21 0.04
C GLY A 109 2.64 -23.61 0.48
N ASP A 110 2.50 -23.34 1.79
CA ASP A 110 1.30 -22.74 2.38
C ASP A 110 1.34 -21.20 2.43
N ILE A 111 2.34 -20.57 1.80
CA ILE A 111 2.53 -19.13 1.78
C ILE A 111 2.26 -18.59 0.36
N TYR A 112 1.52 -17.52 0.28
CA TYR A 112 1.23 -16.82 -0.96
C TYR A 112 2.06 -15.55 -1.05
N VAL A 113 2.73 -15.34 -2.19
CA VAL A 113 3.65 -14.21 -2.38
C VAL A 113 3.18 -13.37 -3.54
N GLN A 114 2.64 -12.20 -3.24
CA GLN A 114 2.30 -11.19 -4.25
C GLN A 114 3.53 -10.35 -4.57
N LEU A 115 3.88 -10.31 -5.86
CA LEU A 115 5.04 -9.58 -6.36
C LEU A 115 4.58 -8.28 -6.98
N TYR A 116 5.06 -7.14 -6.49
CA TYR A 116 4.76 -5.85 -7.11
C TYR A 116 5.88 -5.47 -8.08
N ILE A 117 5.52 -5.29 -9.35
CA ILE A 117 6.46 -5.02 -10.43
C ILE A 117 6.37 -3.55 -10.83
N ASP A 118 7.50 -2.86 -10.85
CA ASP A 118 7.61 -1.55 -11.50
C ASP A 118 7.74 -1.75 -13.02
N LYS A 119 6.64 -1.58 -13.75
CA LYS A 119 6.60 -1.79 -15.21
C LYS A 119 7.52 -0.86 -16.00
N PHE A 120 7.92 0.28 -15.44
CA PHE A 120 8.78 1.23 -16.12
C PHE A 120 10.26 0.83 -16.06
N THR A 121 10.64 0.14 -15.00
CA THR A 121 12.01 -0.40 -14.86
C THR A 121 12.11 -1.87 -15.23
N GLY A 122 10.99 -2.61 -15.23
CA GLY A 122 10.95 -4.05 -15.43
C GLY A 122 11.48 -4.84 -14.22
N ASN A 123 11.53 -4.23 -13.05
CA ASN A 123 12.11 -4.83 -11.85
C ASN A 123 11.06 -5.03 -10.75
N LEU A 124 11.37 -5.96 -9.83
CA LEU A 124 10.58 -6.19 -8.63
C LEU A 124 10.66 -4.96 -7.69
N SER A 125 9.52 -4.31 -7.48
CA SER A 125 9.42 -3.14 -6.58
C SER A 125 9.35 -3.54 -5.13
N SER A 126 8.46 -4.47 -4.81
CA SER A 126 8.20 -4.95 -3.45
C SER A 126 7.57 -6.33 -3.47
N VAL A 127 7.53 -6.98 -2.32
CA VAL A 127 6.90 -8.30 -2.14
C VAL A 127 5.96 -8.28 -0.95
N ARG A 128 4.87 -9.05 -1.05
CA ARG A 128 3.96 -9.29 0.06
C ARG A 128 3.79 -10.79 0.26
N PHE A 129 4.16 -11.27 1.43
CA PHE A 129 3.91 -12.62 1.88
C PHE A 129 2.61 -12.67 2.67
N LEU A 130 1.78 -13.70 2.45
CA LEU A 130 0.46 -13.85 3.06
C LEU A 130 0.23 -15.30 3.47
N ASP A 131 -0.43 -15.51 4.60
CA ASP A 131 -1.10 -16.78 4.85
C ASP A 131 -2.45 -16.86 4.09
N ALA A 132 -3.06 -18.03 4.07
CA ALA A 132 -4.31 -18.28 3.36
C ALA A 132 -5.46 -17.39 3.86
N GLU A 133 -5.61 -17.27 5.17
CA GLU A 133 -6.68 -16.48 5.79
C GLU A 133 -6.58 -15.00 5.40
N THR A 134 -5.37 -14.44 5.46
CA THR A 134 -5.15 -13.03 5.10
C THR A 134 -5.36 -12.79 3.62
N LEU A 135 -4.94 -13.72 2.74
CA LEU A 135 -5.23 -13.64 1.31
C LEU A 135 -6.74 -13.61 1.03
N ILE A 136 -7.51 -14.49 1.70
CA ILE A 136 -8.97 -14.52 1.57
C ILE A 136 -9.61 -13.23 2.06
N LYS A 137 -9.14 -12.66 3.18
CA LYS A 137 -9.65 -11.39 3.72
C LYS A 137 -9.33 -10.20 2.82
N GLN A 138 -8.13 -10.13 2.26
CA GLN A 138 -7.69 -9.02 1.42
C GLN A 138 -8.29 -9.02 0.02
N ARG A 139 -8.57 -10.19 -0.56
CA ARG A 139 -9.16 -10.36 -1.91
C ARG A 139 -8.50 -9.45 -2.95
N PRO A 140 -7.20 -9.59 -3.19
CA PRO A 140 -6.51 -8.68 -4.09
C PRO A 140 -6.81 -8.91 -5.57
N TYR A 141 -7.49 -10.02 -5.92
CA TYR A 141 -7.88 -10.42 -7.26
C TYR A 141 -9.36 -10.79 -7.31
N GLU A 142 -9.89 -11.02 -8.52
CA GLU A 142 -11.23 -11.60 -8.68
C GLU A 142 -11.33 -12.93 -7.94
N LEU A 143 -12.45 -13.14 -7.26
CA LEU A 143 -12.65 -14.27 -6.39
C LEU A 143 -13.89 -15.07 -6.78
N VAL A 144 -13.70 -16.35 -7.04
CA VAL A 144 -14.75 -17.35 -7.15
C VAL A 144 -14.68 -18.26 -5.93
N TYR A 145 -15.79 -18.56 -5.30
CA TYR A 145 -15.81 -19.43 -4.12
C TYR A 145 -17.02 -20.36 -4.09
N GLN A 146 -16.88 -21.49 -3.39
CA GLN A 146 -17.94 -22.43 -3.11
C GLN A 146 -17.95 -22.76 -1.62
N GLY A 147 -18.97 -22.27 -0.91
CA GLY A 147 -19.10 -22.33 0.54
C GLY A 147 -19.47 -20.98 1.13
N GLU A 148 -18.98 -20.68 2.32
CA GLU A 148 -19.24 -19.43 3.01
C GLU A 148 -18.10 -18.44 2.78
N LEU A 149 -18.43 -17.19 2.42
CA LEU A 149 -17.46 -16.13 2.24
C LEU A 149 -17.14 -15.52 3.61
N VAL A 150 -15.85 -15.33 3.90
CA VAL A 150 -15.42 -14.57 5.07
C VAL A 150 -15.88 -13.11 4.91
N GLU A 151 -16.76 -12.66 5.79
CA GLU A 151 -17.29 -11.29 5.77
C GLU A 151 -16.28 -10.30 6.40
N GLU A 152 -16.24 -9.08 5.85
CA GLU A 152 -15.52 -7.98 6.50
C GLU A 152 -16.30 -7.55 7.75
N PRO A 153 -15.64 -7.38 8.91
CA PRO A 153 -16.32 -6.93 10.11
C PRO A 153 -16.85 -5.50 9.93
N ALA A 154 -18.03 -5.23 10.49
CA ALA A 154 -18.50 -3.85 10.61
C ALA A 154 -17.60 -3.08 11.58
N LEU A 155 -17.01 -1.97 11.14
CA LEU A 155 -16.10 -1.15 11.92
C LEU A 155 -16.81 0.09 12.45
N SER A 156 -16.44 0.52 13.66
CA SER A 156 -16.85 1.81 14.21
C SER A 156 -16.12 2.95 13.49
N ASP A 157 -16.67 4.18 13.57
CA ASP A 157 -16.02 5.38 13.05
C ASP A 157 -14.63 5.61 13.70
N GLU A 158 -14.47 5.29 14.97
CA GLU A 158 -13.20 5.39 15.69
C GLU A 158 -12.16 4.42 15.13
N THR A 159 -12.57 3.18 14.88
CA THR A 159 -11.70 2.16 14.27
C THR A 159 -11.30 2.57 12.85
N TRP A 160 -12.27 3.05 12.05
CA TRP A 160 -11.98 3.59 10.72
C TRP A 160 -10.94 4.70 10.80
N ARG A 161 -11.12 5.69 11.68
CA ARG A 161 -10.17 6.80 11.80
C ARG A 161 -8.77 6.34 12.22
N SER A 162 -8.67 5.33 13.08
CA SER A 162 -7.38 4.73 13.45
C SER A 162 -6.69 4.07 12.25
N ILE A 163 -7.43 3.31 11.44
CA ILE A 163 -6.93 2.68 10.21
C ILE A 163 -6.48 3.75 9.20
N GLU A 164 -7.28 4.79 8.99
CA GLU A 164 -7.00 5.89 8.08
C GLU A 164 -5.68 6.58 8.42
N ILE A 165 -5.50 6.95 9.70
CA ILE A 165 -4.27 7.61 10.20
C ILE A 165 -3.05 6.70 9.98
N GLY A 166 -3.16 5.42 10.31
CA GLY A 166 -2.09 4.45 10.06
C GLY A 166 -1.74 4.37 8.59
N THR A 167 -2.74 4.23 7.73
CA THR A 167 -2.59 4.15 6.27
C THR A 167 -1.97 5.42 5.67
N GLU A 168 -2.34 6.62 6.15
CA GLU A 168 -1.72 7.89 5.76
C GLU A 168 -0.20 7.86 6.01
N GLN A 169 0.22 7.36 7.17
CA GLN A 169 1.63 7.26 7.55
C GLN A 169 2.37 6.14 6.78
N GLU A 170 1.72 5.02 6.49
CA GLU A 170 2.27 3.95 5.65
C GLU A 170 2.53 4.45 4.22
N ILE A 171 1.59 5.17 3.62
CA ILE A 171 1.72 5.79 2.30
C ILE A 171 2.87 6.80 2.29
N PHE A 172 3.01 7.61 3.34
CA PHE A 172 4.10 8.57 3.49
C PHE A 172 5.47 7.88 3.51
N ASP A 173 5.61 6.86 4.34
CA ASP A 173 6.84 6.09 4.47
C ASP A 173 7.23 5.44 3.13
N ILE A 174 6.30 4.69 2.51
CA ILE A 174 6.54 3.97 1.25
C ILE A 174 6.87 4.94 0.11
N THR A 175 6.20 6.09 0.04
CA THR A 175 6.53 7.16 -0.90
C THR A 175 7.99 7.59 -0.75
N ASN A 176 8.46 7.78 0.48
CA ASN A 176 9.83 8.18 0.75
C ASN A 176 10.84 7.05 0.51
N VAL A 177 10.47 5.79 0.73
CA VAL A 177 11.29 4.62 0.30
C VAL A 177 11.53 4.66 -1.20
N LEU A 178 10.47 4.83 -2.00
CA LEU A 178 10.56 4.90 -3.46
C LEU A 178 11.39 6.11 -3.92
N ARG A 179 11.18 7.26 -3.32
CA ARG A 179 11.97 8.46 -3.64
C ARG A 179 13.46 8.27 -3.33
N GLN A 180 13.79 7.66 -2.18
CA GLN A 180 15.18 7.35 -1.85
C GLN A 180 15.80 6.37 -2.86
N ARG A 181 15.08 5.32 -3.27
CA ARG A 181 15.50 4.37 -4.32
C ARG A 181 15.81 5.09 -5.62
N HIS A 182 15.02 6.09 -5.98
CA HIS A 182 15.23 6.94 -7.16
C HIS A 182 16.20 8.12 -6.93
N LYS A 183 16.96 8.13 -5.80
CA LYS A 183 17.97 9.16 -5.45
C LYS A 183 17.37 10.56 -5.33
N LEU A 184 16.13 10.66 -4.94
CA LEU A 184 15.42 11.91 -4.67
C LEU A 184 15.44 12.22 -3.18
N LYS A 185 15.31 13.52 -2.85
CA LYS A 185 15.15 13.94 -1.46
C LYS A 185 13.81 13.42 -0.90
N PRO A 186 13.76 12.97 0.35
CA PRO A 186 12.51 12.63 0.99
C PRO A 186 11.61 13.86 1.12
N LEU A 187 10.33 13.66 0.98
CA LEU A 187 9.31 14.68 1.25
C LEU A 187 9.12 14.81 2.76
N ARG A 188 8.76 16.02 3.20
CA ARG A 188 8.36 16.29 4.58
C ARG A 188 6.85 16.30 4.67
N TRP A 189 6.33 15.84 5.79
CA TRP A 189 4.91 15.94 6.06
C TRP A 189 4.49 17.41 6.24
N ASP A 190 3.32 17.77 5.67
CA ASP A 190 2.71 19.09 5.84
C ASP A 190 1.24 18.93 6.28
N GLU A 191 0.97 19.31 7.51
CA GLU A 191 -0.32 19.06 8.15
C GLU A 191 -1.49 19.71 7.44
N LEU A 192 -1.36 20.98 7.05
CA LEU A 192 -2.44 21.69 6.34
C LEU A 192 -2.73 21.03 4.97
N THR A 193 -1.69 20.58 4.28
CA THR A 193 -1.84 19.85 3.01
C THR A 193 -2.50 18.50 3.23
N ALA A 194 -2.23 17.82 4.36
CA ALA A 194 -2.87 16.56 4.73
C ALA A 194 -4.36 16.74 5.06
N GLU A 195 -4.72 17.81 5.78
CA GLU A 195 -6.13 18.15 6.02
C GLU A 195 -6.90 18.37 4.71
N VAL A 196 -6.28 19.05 3.73
CA VAL A 196 -6.87 19.23 2.39
C VAL A 196 -7.04 17.91 1.67
N ALA A 197 -6.05 17.02 1.73
CA ALA A 197 -6.11 15.69 1.13
C ALA A 197 -7.21 14.83 1.77
N TYR A 198 -7.29 14.81 3.11
CA TYR A 198 -8.34 14.11 3.84
C TYR A 198 -9.74 14.62 3.46
N GLY A 199 -9.92 15.95 3.44
CA GLY A 199 -11.18 16.57 3.04
C GLY A 199 -11.60 16.15 1.62
N HIS A 200 -10.65 16.01 0.70
CA HIS A 200 -10.94 15.56 -0.66
C HIS A 200 -11.28 14.06 -0.75
N SER A 201 -10.55 13.20 -0.06
CA SER A 201 -10.89 11.76 0.04
C SER A 201 -12.28 11.56 0.61
N LYS A 202 -12.64 12.32 1.66
CA LYS A 202 -13.97 12.30 2.26
C LYS A 202 -15.05 12.78 1.30
N ASP A 203 -14.81 13.89 0.58
CA ASP A 203 -15.75 14.42 -0.40
C ASP A 203 -16.02 13.44 -1.53
N MET A 204 -14.98 12.81 -2.08
CA MET A 204 -15.11 11.77 -3.10
C MET A 204 -15.96 10.58 -2.61
N SER A 205 -15.73 10.13 -1.38
CA SER A 205 -16.45 9.02 -0.78
C SER A 205 -17.93 9.35 -0.53
N GLU A 206 -18.20 10.47 0.15
CA GLU A 206 -19.57 10.86 0.53
C GLU A 206 -20.46 11.18 -0.67
N ASN A 207 -19.87 11.70 -1.77
CA ASN A 207 -20.62 12.06 -2.98
C ASN A 207 -20.55 11.00 -4.08
N ASN A 208 -19.81 9.90 -3.86
CA ASN A 208 -19.54 8.87 -4.85
C ASN A 208 -19.06 9.47 -6.20
N ASP A 209 -18.13 10.44 -6.11
CA ASP A 209 -17.63 11.24 -7.24
C ASP A 209 -16.11 11.21 -7.27
N PHE A 210 -15.53 10.19 -7.92
CA PHE A 210 -14.09 10.01 -8.06
C PHE A 210 -13.52 10.95 -9.11
N SER A 211 -13.00 12.10 -8.68
CA SER A 211 -12.50 13.17 -9.54
C SER A 211 -11.46 14.02 -8.84
N HIS A 212 -10.51 14.56 -9.59
CA HIS A 212 -9.58 15.61 -9.11
C HIS A 212 -10.28 16.94 -8.77
N THR A 213 -11.50 17.17 -9.28
CA THR A 213 -12.26 18.40 -9.06
C THR A 213 -13.53 18.10 -8.29
N SER A 214 -13.61 18.61 -7.06
CA SER A 214 -14.81 18.56 -6.24
C SER A 214 -15.85 19.56 -6.77
N LYS A 215 -17.10 19.12 -6.86
CA LYS A 215 -18.23 20.03 -7.20
C LYS A 215 -18.45 21.11 -6.14
N LYS A 216 -18.05 20.83 -4.89
CA LYS A 216 -18.26 21.73 -3.74
C LYS A 216 -17.03 22.56 -3.41
N PHE A 217 -15.85 21.97 -3.53
CA PHE A 217 -14.60 22.57 -3.04
C PHE A 217 -13.61 22.93 -4.15
N GLY A 218 -13.98 22.67 -5.42
CA GLY A 218 -13.18 23.00 -6.59
C GLY A 218 -11.99 22.08 -6.84
N ASP A 219 -11.03 22.59 -7.60
CA ASP A 219 -9.79 21.88 -7.92
C ASP A 219 -8.76 21.90 -6.77
N LEU A 220 -7.61 21.28 -6.96
CA LEU A 220 -6.52 21.25 -5.97
C LEU A 220 -6.10 22.66 -5.56
N THR A 221 -5.98 23.59 -6.53
CA THR A 221 -5.56 24.97 -6.29
C THR A 221 -6.54 25.69 -5.37
N GLU A 222 -7.83 25.58 -5.65
CA GLU A 222 -8.89 26.19 -4.86
C GLU A 222 -8.94 25.62 -3.44
N ARG A 223 -8.77 24.31 -3.28
CA ARG A 223 -8.71 23.64 -1.97
C ARG A 223 -7.51 24.10 -1.13
N LEU A 224 -6.30 24.13 -1.72
CA LEU A 224 -5.09 24.59 -1.04
C LEU A 224 -5.15 26.07 -0.67
N GLN A 225 -5.69 26.91 -1.56
CA GLN A 225 -5.87 28.35 -1.28
C GLN A 225 -6.87 28.59 -0.14
N THR A 226 -7.98 27.87 -0.13
CA THR A 226 -8.99 27.95 0.94
C THR A 226 -8.39 27.57 2.29
N ALA A 227 -7.53 26.57 2.32
CA ALA A 227 -6.77 26.13 3.51
C ALA A 227 -5.57 27.03 3.83
N LYS A 228 -5.29 28.06 3.01
CA LYS A 228 -4.16 28.97 3.16
C LYS A 228 -2.78 28.27 3.16
N VAL A 229 -2.66 27.20 2.40
CA VAL A 229 -1.37 26.52 2.18
C VAL A 229 -0.50 27.40 1.29
N ALA A 230 0.70 27.73 1.75
CA ALA A 230 1.66 28.52 0.97
C ALA A 230 2.54 27.60 0.13
N TYR A 231 2.44 27.66 -1.19
CA TYR A 231 3.20 26.82 -2.11
C TYR A 231 3.55 27.54 -3.41
N GLN A 232 4.52 27.02 -4.15
CA GLN A 232 4.92 27.48 -5.49
C GLN A 232 4.35 26.58 -6.58
N GLU A 233 4.37 25.27 -6.35
CA GLU A 233 3.90 24.22 -7.25
C GLU A 233 3.13 23.19 -6.43
N ALA A 234 2.10 22.59 -7.01
CA ALA A 234 1.33 21.52 -6.39
C ALA A 234 1.01 20.42 -7.39
N GLY A 235 0.81 19.20 -6.89
CA GLY A 235 0.37 18.04 -7.65
C GLY A 235 -0.49 17.13 -6.78
N GLU A 236 -1.30 16.30 -7.41
CA GLU A 236 -2.23 15.42 -6.72
C GLU A 236 -2.25 14.03 -7.34
N ASN A 237 -2.24 13.02 -6.50
CA ASN A 237 -2.60 11.64 -6.86
C ASN A 237 -3.85 11.27 -6.08
N ILE A 238 -4.82 10.68 -6.75
CA ILE A 238 -6.02 10.10 -6.11
C ILE A 238 -6.15 8.62 -6.47
N ALA A 239 -6.75 7.85 -5.57
CA ALA A 239 -7.08 6.45 -5.81
C ALA A 239 -8.31 6.04 -5.00
N ALA A 240 -8.95 4.95 -5.40
CA ALA A 240 -10.05 4.34 -4.66
C ALA A 240 -10.02 2.81 -4.77
N ASN A 241 -10.59 2.14 -3.76
CA ASN A 241 -10.82 0.69 -3.73
C ASN A 241 -9.54 -0.18 -3.78
N TYR A 242 -8.39 0.35 -3.39
CA TYR A 242 -7.20 -0.47 -3.15
C TYR A 242 -7.33 -1.25 -1.84
N THR A 243 -6.56 -2.33 -1.75
CA THR A 243 -6.52 -3.19 -0.56
C THR A 243 -6.04 -2.42 0.67
N ASP A 244 -4.96 -1.65 0.55
CA ASP A 244 -4.33 -0.89 1.63
C ASP A 244 -3.31 0.13 1.13
N GLY A 245 -2.59 0.80 2.03
CA GLY A 245 -1.55 1.78 1.73
C GLY A 245 -0.44 1.27 0.82
N PRO A 246 0.18 0.12 1.10
CA PRO A 246 1.16 -0.48 0.19
C PRO A 246 0.66 -0.69 -1.23
N ALA A 247 -0.54 -1.27 -1.38
CA ALA A 247 -1.12 -1.55 -2.70
C ALA A 247 -1.42 -0.27 -3.50
N VAL A 248 -1.89 0.80 -2.85
CA VAL A 248 -2.19 2.06 -3.53
C VAL A 248 -0.93 2.75 -4.03
N VAL A 249 0.17 2.75 -3.24
CA VAL A 249 1.44 3.37 -3.67
C VAL A 249 2.04 2.62 -4.85
N GLU A 250 2.00 1.29 -4.84
CA GLU A 250 2.44 0.48 -5.98
C GLU A 250 1.56 0.71 -7.23
N GLY A 251 0.27 0.95 -7.04
CA GLY A 251 -0.64 1.35 -8.11
C GLY A 251 -0.27 2.72 -8.71
N TRP A 252 0.01 3.71 -7.89
CA TRP A 252 0.48 5.02 -8.35
C TRP A 252 1.84 4.95 -9.04
N LEU A 253 2.78 4.15 -8.54
CA LEU A 253 4.09 3.93 -9.16
C LEU A 253 3.94 3.43 -10.61
N ASN A 254 2.91 2.64 -10.87
CA ASN A 254 2.63 2.03 -12.18
C ASN A 254 1.69 2.83 -13.09
N SER A 255 1.32 4.05 -12.72
CA SER A 255 0.57 4.99 -13.56
C SER A 255 1.45 6.19 -13.91
N GLN A 256 1.66 6.50 -15.19
CA GLN A 256 2.63 7.52 -15.62
C GLN A 256 2.41 8.87 -14.92
N SER A 257 1.19 9.41 -14.96
CA SER A 257 0.90 10.71 -14.34
C SER A 257 1.09 10.71 -12.82
N HIS A 258 0.68 9.64 -12.15
CA HIS A 258 0.85 9.50 -10.71
C HIS A 258 2.33 9.30 -10.33
N ARG A 259 3.07 8.52 -11.12
CA ARG A 259 4.51 8.34 -10.97
C ARG A 259 5.26 9.66 -11.13
N ASP A 260 4.88 10.48 -12.12
CA ASP A 260 5.50 11.78 -12.35
C ASP A 260 5.34 12.70 -11.14
N SER A 261 4.19 12.69 -10.47
CA SER A 261 3.99 13.41 -9.20
C SER A 261 4.81 12.82 -8.06
N LEU A 262 4.76 11.50 -7.86
CA LEU A 262 5.43 10.78 -6.78
C LEU A 262 6.96 10.96 -6.83
N LEU A 263 7.54 10.97 -8.04
CA LEU A 263 8.98 11.10 -8.28
C LEU A 263 9.41 12.50 -8.72
N ASN A 264 8.54 13.51 -8.63
CA ASN A 264 8.92 14.88 -8.97
C ASN A 264 9.97 15.41 -7.98
N LYS A 265 11.14 15.81 -8.50
CA LYS A 265 12.28 16.32 -7.70
C LYS A 265 12.03 17.69 -7.06
N ASP A 266 11.09 18.45 -7.62
CA ASP A 266 10.83 19.84 -7.20
C ASP A 266 9.88 19.93 -6.00
N PHE A 267 9.10 18.88 -5.72
CA PHE A 267 8.29 18.81 -4.52
C PHE A 267 9.15 18.60 -3.28
N SER A 268 8.78 19.30 -2.21
CA SER A 268 9.49 19.30 -0.92
C SER A 268 8.64 18.75 0.23
N HIS A 269 7.31 18.84 0.13
CA HIS A 269 6.37 18.41 1.15
C HIS A 269 5.21 17.63 0.54
N ILE A 270 4.54 16.88 1.40
CA ILE A 270 3.39 16.05 1.05
C ILE A 270 2.39 16.08 2.19
N GLY A 271 1.10 16.09 1.86
CA GLY A 271 0.01 15.77 2.75
C GLY A 271 -0.79 14.60 2.18
N ILE A 272 -1.10 13.64 3.02
CA ILE A 272 -1.87 12.46 2.62
C ILE A 272 -3.15 12.44 3.44
N GLY A 273 -4.26 12.12 2.79
CA GLY A 273 -5.54 11.96 3.43
C GLY A 273 -6.25 10.70 2.94
N VAL A 274 -6.65 9.88 3.88
CA VAL A 274 -7.39 8.65 3.61
C VAL A 274 -8.75 8.75 4.30
N PHE A 275 -9.80 8.46 3.56
CA PHE A 275 -11.14 8.29 4.10
C PHE A 275 -11.73 6.97 3.58
N GLN A 276 -11.88 6.01 4.47
CA GLN A 276 -12.23 4.62 4.12
C GLN A 276 -11.30 4.06 3.03
N LYS A 277 -11.83 3.74 1.85
CA LYS A 277 -11.06 3.22 0.69
C LYS A 277 -10.80 4.29 -0.38
N TYR A 278 -10.81 5.59 -0.02
CA TYR A 278 -10.43 6.71 -0.88
C TYR A 278 -9.12 7.33 -0.39
N TYR A 279 -8.20 7.57 -1.30
CA TYR A 279 -6.83 7.99 -1.02
C TYR A 279 -6.47 9.23 -1.82
N THR A 280 -5.87 10.21 -1.17
CA THR A 280 -5.34 11.42 -1.82
C THR A 280 -3.93 11.71 -1.33
N GLN A 281 -2.99 11.92 -2.27
CA GLN A 281 -1.67 12.50 -2.01
C GLN A 281 -1.62 13.88 -2.62
N ASN A 282 -1.43 14.92 -1.82
CA ASN A 282 -1.16 16.28 -2.27
C ASN A 282 0.31 16.60 -2.07
N PHE A 283 0.99 16.90 -3.16
CA PHE A 283 2.41 17.28 -3.17
C PHE A 283 2.53 18.79 -3.32
N ILE A 284 3.46 19.39 -2.61
CA ILE A 284 3.74 20.83 -2.74
C ILE A 284 5.24 21.12 -2.77
N LYS A 285 5.62 22.13 -3.56
CA LYS A 285 6.86 22.85 -3.40
C LYS A 285 6.57 24.04 -2.48
N LYS A 286 7.00 23.94 -1.23
CA LYS A 286 6.72 24.96 -0.22
C LYS A 286 7.52 26.23 -0.51
N VAL A 287 6.94 27.39 -0.25
CA VAL A 287 7.66 28.68 -0.28
C VAL A 287 8.67 28.68 0.88
N GLU A 288 9.95 28.90 0.59
CA GLU A 288 11.01 29.06 1.61
C GLU A 288 10.86 30.37 2.38
#